data_ba25352490b40349cece6b212b59cf8d
#
_entry.id   ba25352490b40349cece6b212b59cf8d
#
_cell.length_a   1.000
_cell.length_b   1.000
_cell.length_c   1.000
_cell.angle_alpha   90.00
_cell.angle_beta   90.00
_cell.angle_gamma   90.00
#
_symmetry.space_group_name_H-M   'P 1'
#
loop_
_entity.id
_entity.type
_entity.pdbx_description
1 polymer ?
#
loop_
_entity_poly.entity_id
_entity_poly.type
_entity_poly.pdbx_seq_one_letter_code
_entity_poly.pdbx_strand_id
1 'polypeptide(L)'
;MVQATGWDAVYQTHITHGWLPYAVWAMLGVGLVALAAAQIAAGKRRNVVKQAVAALVCACAGGAITWFISDGIVLFGVELGWEVIGAAAGGFFLAGAFIAAAVMTRGWKRVLAIAMVPLTVLGAGLRINAIYGEFQTVGSLVDYSPYPPLDSAHVSRATVSVAQWNAQVRSGSVRPETEGKVFSATIPATRSGFRARHAVVWLPPAALAAHPPVLPVLVMLSGQPGSPTRFFSASNAVAILTRYAREHNGLAPIVVSPDQNTGMMTNSLCADTTKVGKAQTYLTQDVPDWIRATLPASVDAADWVIGGFSQGATCSTQLAPNFPAIYGNVLAVDGELAPTAGSRQSMIRDYFGGDAAAYDRQVPVNAIKAHAPSRQVMILGAGARDHTSLANVVTIGKAAREAGWTVHMVKATGSGHDWHAVNATFAVALPWLCDRMGLGATPAAFEDYAHDHAQKVEVLQ
;
A
#
# COMPACT_ATOMS: atom_id res chain seq x y z
N MET A 1 6.21 -19.80 -21.48
CA MET A 1 6.75 -18.44 -21.70
C MET A 1 5.67 -17.64 -22.39
N VAL A 2 5.05 -16.68 -21.70
CA VAL A 2 4.18 -15.68 -22.35
C VAL A 2 5.13 -14.83 -23.19
N GLN A 3 4.92 -14.75 -24.50
CA GLN A 3 5.67 -13.82 -25.34
C GLN A 3 5.40 -12.40 -24.84
N ALA A 4 6.45 -11.74 -24.33
CA ALA A 4 6.36 -10.33 -23.96
C ALA A 4 5.90 -9.55 -25.21
N THR A 5 4.71 -8.98 -25.15
CA THR A 5 4.23 -8.09 -26.19
C THR A 5 5.07 -6.80 -26.13
N GLY A 6 5.21 -6.08 -27.24
CA GLY A 6 6.00 -4.81 -27.22
C GLY A 6 5.49 -3.79 -26.22
N TRP A 7 4.27 -3.95 -25.71
CA TRP A 7 3.64 -3.14 -24.67
C TRP A 7 4.12 -3.49 -23.25
N ASP A 8 4.60 -4.72 -22.98
CA ASP A 8 5.07 -5.11 -21.65
C ASP A 8 6.25 -4.26 -21.19
N ALA A 9 7.18 -3.93 -22.11
CA ALA A 9 8.28 -3.02 -21.81
C ALA A 9 7.81 -1.61 -21.44
N VAL A 10 6.75 -1.12 -22.08
CA VAL A 10 6.15 0.19 -21.76
C VAL A 10 5.49 0.14 -20.39
N TYR A 11 4.69 -0.89 -20.11
CA TYR A 11 4.00 -1.04 -18.82
C TYR A 11 4.98 -1.22 -17.66
N GLN A 12 6.13 -1.85 -17.87
CA GLN A 12 7.16 -2.03 -16.85
C GLN A 12 8.11 -0.82 -16.71
N THR A 13 7.94 0.25 -17.52
CA THR A 13 8.74 1.47 -17.37
C THR A 13 8.48 2.12 -16.02
N HIS A 14 9.53 2.31 -15.23
CA HIS A 14 9.46 2.96 -13.92
C HIS A 14 9.14 4.45 -14.04
N ILE A 15 8.25 4.93 -13.14
CA ILE A 15 7.82 6.34 -13.06
C ILE A 15 8.20 7.02 -11.74
N THR A 16 8.72 6.27 -10.77
CA THR A 16 9.27 6.81 -9.51
C THR A 16 10.78 7.07 -9.62
N HIS A 17 11.46 6.33 -10.47
CA HIS A 17 12.91 6.41 -10.72
C HIS A 17 13.22 6.01 -12.17
N GLY A 18 14.52 6.08 -12.54
CA GLY A 18 14.95 5.70 -13.89
C GLY A 18 14.84 6.85 -14.91
N TRP A 19 15.02 6.52 -16.18
CA TRP A 19 15.20 7.52 -17.24
C TRP A 19 13.98 8.42 -17.47
N LEU A 20 12.75 7.93 -17.32
CA LEU A 20 11.53 8.67 -17.65
C LEU A 20 11.34 9.94 -16.78
N PRO A 21 11.31 9.86 -15.43
CA PRO A 21 11.21 11.08 -14.63
C PRO A 21 12.39 12.02 -14.83
N TYR A 22 13.62 11.51 -14.99
CA TYR A 22 14.78 12.37 -15.28
C TYR A 22 14.67 13.09 -16.62
N ALA A 23 14.17 12.42 -17.67
CA ALA A 23 13.94 13.05 -18.97
C ALA A 23 12.90 14.18 -18.90
N VAL A 24 11.79 13.95 -18.17
CA VAL A 24 10.75 14.98 -17.95
C VAL A 24 11.36 16.22 -17.26
N TRP A 25 12.10 16.02 -16.17
CA TRP A 25 12.72 17.13 -15.44
C TRP A 25 13.81 17.83 -16.25
N ALA A 26 14.61 17.10 -17.03
CA ALA A 26 15.60 17.66 -17.92
C ALA A 26 14.93 18.52 -19.02
N MET A 27 13.85 18.04 -19.64
CA MET A 27 13.10 18.82 -20.63
C MET A 27 12.52 20.11 -20.04
N LEU A 28 11.97 20.06 -18.83
CA LEU A 28 11.48 21.27 -18.15
C LEU A 28 12.61 22.26 -17.86
N GLY A 29 13.76 21.80 -17.37
CA GLY A 29 14.94 22.64 -17.12
C GLY A 29 15.47 23.27 -18.41
N VAL A 30 15.64 22.47 -19.46
CA VAL A 30 16.10 22.97 -20.78
C VAL A 30 15.09 23.97 -21.37
N GLY A 31 13.79 23.69 -21.29
CA GLY A 31 12.74 24.58 -21.76
C GLY A 31 12.76 25.94 -21.04
N LEU A 32 12.93 25.93 -19.72
CA LEU A 32 13.01 27.15 -18.90
C LEU A 32 14.25 27.99 -19.30
N VAL A 33 15.40 27.36 -19.37
CA VAL A 33 16.68 28.02 -19.75
C VAL A 33 16.61 28.55 -21.17
N ALA A 34 16.13 27.78 -22.13
CA ALA A 34 16.01 28.19 -23.53
C ALA A 34 15.09 29.40 -23.70
N LEU A 35 13.94 29.42 -23.00
CA LEU A 35 13.03 30.57 -23.04
C LEU A 35 13.62 31.81 -22.40
N ALA A 36 14.32 31.68 -21.27
CA ALA A 36 14.99 32.80 -20.61
C ALA A 36 16.14 33.36 -21.49
N ALA A 37 17.01 32.49 -21.98
CA ALA A 37 18.14 32.87 -22.86
C ALA A 37 17.66 33.58 -24.15
N ALA A 38 16.63 33.03 -24.80
CA ALA A 38 16.04 33.61 -26.00
C ALA A 38 15.38 34.97 -25.77
N GLN A 39 14.90 35.27 -24.57
CA GLN A 39 14.35 36.58 -24.20
C GLN A 39 15.47 37.56 -23.84
N ILE A 40 16.53 37.13 -23.15
CA ILE A 40 17.70 37.93 -22.82
C ILE A 40 18.41 38.35 -24.13
N ALA A 41 18.63 37.40 -25.04
CA ALA A 41 19.24 37.67 -26.35
C ALA A 41 18.42 38.68 -27.20
N ALA A 42 17.09 38.69 -27.04
CA ALA A 42 16.18 39.64 -27.64
C ALA A 42 16.09 40.99 -26.90
N GLY A 43 16.94 41.27 -25.93
CA GLY A 43 16.92 42.49 -25.10
C GLY A 43 15.78 42.62 -24.12
N LYS A 44 14.99 41.53 -23.89
CA LYS A 44 13.77 41.55 -23.09
C LYS A 44 14.01 41.07 -21.65
N ARG A 45 15.09 41.49 -21.01
CA ARG A 45 15.45 41.10 -19.63
C ARG A 45 14.30 41.37 -18.62
N ARG A 46 13.56 42.47 -18.81
CA ARG A 46 12.36 42.77 -17.94
C ARG A 46 11.30 41.69 -18.02
N ASN A 47 11.13 41.00 -19.13
CA ASN A 47 10.16 39.89 -19.25
C ASN A 47 10.60 38.69 -18.42
N VAL A 48 11.89 38.37 -18.38
CA VAL A 48 12.45 37.30 -17.56
C VAL A 48 12.22 37.60 -16.08
N VAL A 49 12.42 38.84 -15.65
CA VAL A 49 12.11 39.27 -14.26
C VAL A 49 10.61 39.11 -13.96
N LYS A 50 9.72 39.56 -14.86
CA LYS A 50 8.27 39.41 -14.69
C LYS A 50 7.85 37.93 -14.62
N GLN A 51 8.48 37.08 -15.41
CA GLN A 51 8.25 35.62 -15.35
C GLN A 51 8.69 35.02 -14.02
N ALA A 52 9.87 35.41 -13.51
CA ALA A 52 10.36 34.97 -12.20
C ALA A 52 9.41 35.42 -11.07
N VAL A 53 8.92 36.66 -11.13
CA VAL A 53 7.91 37.15 -10.15
C VAL A 53 6.62 36.37 -10.24
N ALA A 54 6.09 36.12 -11.47
CA ALA A 54 4.89 35.32 -11.67
C ALA A 54 5.07 33.89 -11.15
N ALA A 55 6.23 33.27 -11.42
CA ALA A 55 6.58 31.94 -10.91
C ALA A 55 6.57 31.90 -9.36
N LEU A 56 7.19 32.88 -8.70
CA LEU A 56 7.20 32.96 -7.24
C LEU A 56 5.80 33.17 -6.65
N VAL A 57 4.99 34.06 -7.25
CA VAL A 57 3.61 34.27 -6.81
C VAL A 57 2.80 32.98 -6.94
N CYS A 58 2.92 32.28 -8.08
CA CYS A 58 2.25 30.98 -8.28
C CYS A 58 2.74 29.92 -7.28
N ALA A 59 4.03 29.85 -7.00
CA ALA A 59 4.60 28.93 -6.02
C ALA A 59 4.03 29.17 -4.60
N CYS A 60 4.05 30.45 -4.17
CA CYS A 60 3.52 30.82 -2.86
C CYS A 60 2.01 30.53 -2.75
N ALA A 61 1.24 30.90 -3.78
CA ALA A 61 -0.20 30.64 -3.80
C ALA A 61 -0.51 29.13 -3.83
N GLY A 62 0.15 28.37 -4.71
CA GLY A 62 -0.01 26.93 -4.82
C GLY A 62 0.43 26.20 -3.55
N GLY A 63 1.55 26.59 -2.95
CA GLY A 63 2.01 26.04 -1.69
C GLY A 63 1.02 26.32 -0.54
N ALA A 64 0.53 27.55 -0.44
CA ALA A 64 -0.45 27.92 0.59
C ALA A 64 -1.79 27.17 0.42
N ILE A 65 -2.29 27.03 -0.82
CA ILE A 65 -3.49 26.25 -1.12
C ILE A 65 -3.29 24.78 -0.76
N THR A 66 -2.16 24.19 -1.15
CA THR A 66 -1.86 22.77 -0.86
C THR A 66 -1.73 22.55 0.65
N TRP A 67 -1.06 23.46 1.36
CA TRP A 67 -0.99 23.41 2.83
C TRP A 67 -2.38 23.53 3.48
N PHE A 68 -3.21 24.45 3.03
CA PHE A 68 -4.57 24.60 3.57
C PHE A 68 -5.44 23.36 3.34
N ILE A 69 -5.31 22.71 2.16
CA ILE A 69 -6.00 21.44 1.86
C ILE A 69 -5.48 20.30 2.73
N SER A 70 -4.16 20.24 2.94
CA SER A 70 -3.47 19.21 3.73
C SER A 70 -3.74 19.35 5.23
N ASP A 71 -3.32 20.49 5.80
CA ASP A 71 -3.22 20.69 7.26
C ASP A 71 -4.39 21.53 7.80
N GLY A 72 -4.98 22.41 6.96
CA GLY A 72 -6.07 23.30 7.38
C GLY A 72 -7.41 22.59 7.48
N ILE A 73 -7.80 21.84 6.45
CA ILE A 73 -9.10 21.15 6.39
C ILE A 73 -8.97 19.62 6.32
N VAL A 74 -7.75 19.11 6.24
CA VAL A 74 -7.43 17.66 6.13
C VAL A 74 -8.37 16.96 5.13
N LEU A 75 -8.47 17.52 3.92
CA LEU A 75 -9.51 17.18 2.94
C LEU A 75 -9.55 15.69 2.58
N PHE A 76 -8.40 15.03 2.61
CA PHE A 76 -8.25 13.60 2.27
C PHE A 76 -8.27 12.69 3.51
N GLY A 77 -8.56 13.24 4.70
CA GLY A 77 -8.51 12.48 5.95
C GLY A 77 -7.10 12.25 6.49
N VAL A 78 -6.08 12.69 5.76
CA VAL A 78 -4.65 12.54 6.09
C VAL A 78 -3.89 13.82 5.74
N GLU A 79 -2.78 14.07 6.43
CA GLU A 79 -1.85 15.15 6.12
C GLU A 79 -0.94 14.74 4.95
N LEU A 80 -0.83 15.59 3.91
CA LEU A 80 -0.01 15.30 2.73
C LEU A 80 1.50 15.40 3.01
N GLY A 81 1.88 16.18 4.01
CA GLY A 81 3.27 16.42 4.40
C GLY A 81 4.00 17.50 3.58
N TRP A 82 5.04 18.08 4.19
CA TRP A 82 5.79 19.20 3.61
C TRP A 82 6.52 18.88 2.31
N GLU A 83 6.88 17.62 2.07
CA GLU A 83 7.51 17.20 0.81
C GLU A 83 6.53 17.30 -0.37
N VAL A 84 5.26 16.94 -0.16
CA VAL A 84 4.20 17.07 -1.17
C VAL A 84 3.85 18.55 -1.38
N ILE A 85 3.73 19.33 -0.29
CA ILE A 85 3.49 20.77 -0.37
C ILE A 85 4.60 21.46 -1.17
N GLY A 86 5.86 21.11 -0.90
CA GLY A 86 7.02 21.62 -1.64
C GLY A 86 7.04 21.20 -3.12
N ALA A 87 6.70 19.94 -3.41
CA ALA A 87 6.59 19.44 -4.79
C ALA A 87 5.47 20.16 -5.57
N ALA A 88 4.32 20.38 -4.94
CA ALA A 88 3.22 21.15 -5.53
C ALA A 88 3.63 22.60 -5.78
N ALA A 89 4.24 23.27 -4.79
CA ALA A 89 4.76 24.64 -4.95
C ALA A 89 5.77 24.75 -6.09
N GLY A 90 6.69 23.77 -6.24
CA GLY A 90 7.62 23.67 -7.37
C GLY A 90 6.91 23.49 -8.72
N GLY A 91 5.86 22.68 -8.77
CA GLY A 91 5.00 22.54 -9.94
C GLY A 91 4.32 23.88 -10.31
N PHE A 92 3.73 24.56 -9.34
CA PHE A 92 3.12 25.89 -9.54
C PHE A 92 4.14 26.94 -9.96
N PHE A 93 5.36 26.88 -9.43
CA PHE A 93 6.47 27.74 -9.89
C PHE A 93 6.74 27.59 -11.37
N LEU A 94 6.95 26.36 -11.83
CA LEU A 94 7.23 26.09 -13.24
C LEU A 94 6.04 26.44 -14.14
N ALA A 95 4.82 26.08 -13.72
CA ALA A 95 3.60 26.43 -14.45
C ALA A 95 3.46 27.96 -14.58
N GLY A 96 3.65 28.71 -13.51
CA GLY A 96 3.63 30.19 -13.51
C GLY A 96 4.67 30.78 -14.46
N ALA A 97 5.91 30.25 -14.44
CA ALA A 97 6.97 30.69 -15.36
C ALA A 97 6.60 30.45 -16.83
N PHE A 98 6.10 29.25 -17.17
CA PHE A 98 5.75 28.91 -18.55
C PHE A 98 4.49 29.62 -19.03
N ILE A 99 3.47 29.79 -18.19
CA ILE A 99 2.27 30.57 -18.53
C ILE A 99 2.65 32.04 -18.80
N ALA A 100 3.44 32.66 -17.92
CA ALA A 100 3.92 34.01 -18.11
C ALA A 100 4.76 34.15 -19.41
N ALA A 101 5.62 33.15 -19.71
CA ALA A 101 6.36 33.10 -20.96
C ALA A 101 5.42 33.01 -22.16
N ALA A 102 4.39 32.18 -22.12
CA ALA A 102 3.41 32.04 -23.19
C ALA A 102 2.64 33.35 -23.48
N VAL A 103 2.30 34.11 -22.45
CA VAL A 103 1.66 35.42 -22.57
C VAL A 103 2.59 36.47 -23.16
N MET A 104 3.86 36.51 -22.71
CA MET A 104 4.83 37.57 -23.01
C MET A 104 5.64 37.34 -24.31
N THR A 105 5.51 36.15 -24.93
CA THR A 105 6.30 35.80 -26.12
C THR A 105 5.41 35.55 -27.34
N ARG A 106 6.00 35.40 -28.52
CA ARG A 106 5.33 35.11 -29.81
C ARG A 106 6.15 34.05 -30.57
N GLY A 107 5.51 33.47 -31.58
CA GLY A 107 6.13 32.47 -32.46
C GLY A 107 6.50 31.21 -31.69
N TRP A 108 7.60 30.53 -32.04
CA TRP A 108 8.01 29.27 -31.47
C TRP A 108 8.22 29.30 -29.93
N LYS A 109 8.60 30.48 -29.37
CA LYS A 109 8.76 30.66 -27.91
C LYS A 109 7.43 30.49 -27.18
N ARG A 110 6.35 31.02 -27.75
CA ARG A 110 4.99 30.82 -27.21
C ARG A 110 4.56 29.35 -27.28
N VAL A 111 4.80 28.71 -28.43
CA VAL A 111 4.46 27.29 -28.64
C VAL A 111 5.22 26.42 -27.64
N LEU A 112 6.54 26.64 -27.49
CA LEU A 112 7.35 25.91 -26.51
C LEU A 112 6.84 26.14 -25.08
N ALA A 113 6.56 27.39 -24.69
CA ALA A 113 6.06 27.69 -23.36
C ALA A 113 4.70 27.00 -23.06
N ILE A 114 3.79 26.98 -24.02
CA ILE A 114 2.51 26.27 -23.90
C ILE A 114 2.72 24.76 -23.76
N ALA A 115 3.64 24.17 -24.56
CA ALA A 115 3.94 22.73 -24.48
C ALA A 115 4.57 22.32 -23.13
N MET A 116 5.30 23.23 -22.45
CA MET A 116 5.89 22.96 -21.14
C MET A 116 4.87 22.93 -20.01
N VAL A 117 3.67 23.54 -20.15
CA VAL A 117 2.66 23.53 -19.08
C VAL A 117 2.16 22.12 -18.77
N PRO A 118 1.65 21.31 -19.72
CA PRO A 118 1.25 19.94 -19.42
C PRO A 118 2.42 19.07 -18.97
N LEU A 119 3.63 19.31 -19.50
CA LEU A 119 4.83 18.61 -19.05
C LEU A 119 5.16 18.95 -17.58
N THR A 120 4.89 20.18 -17.13
CA THR A 120 5.03 20.56 -15.71
C THR A 120 4.05 19.81 -14.81
N VAL A 121 2.79 19.68 -15.24
CA VAL A 121 1.80 18.89 -14.50
C VAL A 121 2.24 17.45 -14.38
N LEU A 122 2.73 16.86 -15.49
CA LEU A 122 3.29 15.50 -15.46
C LEU A 122 4.48 15.41 -14.49
N GLY A 123 5.45 16.33 -14.58
CA GLY A 123 6.64 16.34 -13.70
C GLY A 123 6.27 16.47 -12.22
N ALA A 124 5.34 17.37 -11.88
CA ALA A 124 4.86 17.52 -10.50
C ALA A 124 4.15 16.25 -10.02
N GLY A 125 3.27 15.66 -10.85
CA GLY A 125 2.60 14.39 -10.56
C GLY A 125 3.57 13.24 -10.32
N LEU A 126 4.59 13.08 -11.17
CA LEU A 126 5.66 12.09 -11.00
C LEU A 126 6.43 12.29 -9.70
N ARG A 127 6.73 13.54 -9.31
CA ARG A 127 7.42 13.85 -8.06
C ARG A 127 6.57 13.51 -6.84
N ILE A 128 5.29 13.90 -6.84
CA ILE A 128 4.35 13.60 -5.76
C ILE A 128 4.18 12.07 -5.64
N ASN A 129 4.00 11.38 -6.76
CA ASN A 129 3.93 9.92 -6.78
C ASN A 129 5.20 9.26 -6.20
N ALA A 130 6.38 9.78 -6.51
CA ALA A 130 7.63 9.24 -5.97
C ALA A 130 7.77 9.45 -4.45
N ILE A 131 7.14 10.49 -3.88
CA ILE A 131 7.08 10.70 -2.42
C ILE A 131 6.23 9.62 -1.76
N TYR A 132 5.05 9.33 -2.32
CA TYR A 132 4.16 8.28 -1.78
C TYR A 132 4.64 6.86 -2.10
N GLY A 133 5.33 6.67 -3.22
CA GLY A 133 5.72 5.35 -3.71
C GLY A 133 4.56 4.50 -4.22
N GLU A 134 3.40 5.11 -4.55
CA GLU A 134 2.17 4.38 -4.88
C GLU A 134 2.23 3.71 -6.26
N PHE A 135 2.56 4.45 -7.31
CA PHE A 135 2.63 3.93 -8.67
C PHE A 135 4.08 3.77 -9.10
N GLN A 136 4.58 2.53 -9.15
CA GLN A 136 5.98 2.27 -9.47
C GLN A 136 6.28 2.30 -10.97
N THR A 137 5.29 1.91 -11.79
CA THR A 137 5.46 1.78 -13.25
C THR A 137 4.29 2.40 -14.01
N VAL A 138 4.45 2.62 -15.32
CA VAL A 138 3.36 3.06 -16.20
C VAL A 138 2.17 2.09 -16.12
N GLY A 139 2.41 0.79 -16.12
CA GLY A 139 1.37 -0.23 -16.02
C GLY A 139 0.56 -0.12 -14.73
N SER A 140 1.20 0.33 -13.66
CA SER A 140 0.50 0.49 -12.39
C SER A 140 -0.58 1.60 -12.41
N LEU A 141 -0.52 2.56 -13.33
CA LEU A 141 -1.55 3.58 -13.53
C LEU A 141 -2.84 3.01 -14.14
N VAL A 142 -2.75 1.89 -14.84
CA VAL A 142 -3.88 1.23 -15.54
C VAL A 142 -4.19 -0.15 -14.98
N ASP A 143 -3.73 -0.44 -13.75
CA ASP A 143 -3.96 -1.70 -13.04
C ASP A 143 -3.42 -2.94 -13.79
N TYR A 144 -2.36 -2.76 -14.59
CA TYR A 144 -1.68 -3.85 -15.26
C TYR A 144 -0.97 -4.76 -14.24
N SER A 145 -1.24 -6.05 -14.31
CA SER A 145 -0.55 -7.08 -13.51
C SER A 145 0.48 -7.81 -14.37
N PRO A 146 1.78 -7.74 -14.03
CA PRO A 146 2.83 -8.45 -14.76
C PRO A 146 2.93 -9.94 -14.39
N TYR A 147 2.11 -10.41 -13.44
CA TYR A 147 2.25 -11.73 -12.85
C TYR A 147 1.51 -12.80 -13.66
N PRO A 148 2.15 -13.96 -13.90
CA PRO A 148 1.52 -15.07 -14.61
C PRO A 148 0.33 -15.62 -13.80
N PRO A 149 -0.67 -16.22 -14.45
CA PRO A 149 -1.77 -16.86 -13.75
C PRO A 149 -1.29 -18.03 -12.90
N LEU A 150 -1.85 -18.17 -11.70
CA LEU A 150 -1.63 -19.33 -10.84
C LEU A 150 -2.37 -20.54 -11.43
N ASP A 151 -1.62 -21.59 -11.77
CA ASP A 151 -2.22 -22.89 -12.09
C ASP A 151 -2.53 -23.64 -10.79
N SER A 152 -3.74 -23.40 -10.28
CA SER A 152 -4.20 -23.98 -9.03
C SER A 152 -4.29 -25.50 -9.03
N ALA A 153 -4.39 -26.12 -10.19
CA ALA A 153 -4.41 -27.60 -10.31
C ALA A 153 -3.02 -28.23 -10.03
N HIS A 154 -1.96 -27.45 -10.19
CA HIS A 154 -0.59 -27.88 -9.95
C HIS A 154 -0.01 -27.39 -8.60
N VAL A 155 -0.80 -26.72 -7.78
CA VAL A 155 -0.38 -26.40 -6.41
C VAL A 155 -0.66 -27.60 -5.50
N SER A 156 0.40 -28.16 -4.91
CA SER A 156 0.28 -29.28 -3.98
C SER A 156 -0.31 -28.81 -2.66
N ARG A 157 -1.18 -29.64 -2.08
CA ARG A 157 -1.68 -29.41 -0.71
C ARG A 157 -0.61 -29.75 0.31
N ALA A 158 -0.73 -29.19 1.51
CA ALA A 158 0.17 -29.49 2.60
C ALA A 158 0.11 -30.99 2.96
N THR A 159 1.28 -31.61 3.08
CA THR A 159 1.42 -33.04 3.38
C THR A 159 2.28 -33.29 4.59
N VAL A 160 3.06 -32.29 5.05
CA VAL A 160 3.97 -32.42 6.20
C VAL A 160 3.85 -31.21 7.14
N SER A 161 4.29 -31.40 8.37
CA SER A 161 4.44 -30.27 9.31
C SER A 161 5.72 -29.48 9.04
N VAL A 162 5.84 -28.27 9.59
CA VAL A 162 7.07 -27.47 9.56
C VAL A 162 8.26 -28.24 10.17
N ALA A 163 8.04 -28.98 11.26
CA ALA A 163 9.07 -29.78 11.90
C ALA A 163 9.58 -30.92 10.98
N GLN A 164 8.67 -31.61 10.31
CA GLN A 164 9.01 -32.67 9.33
C GLN A 164 9.74 -32.08 8.12
N TRP A 165 9.27 -30.94 7.60
CA TRP A 165 9.93 -30.21 6.53
C TRP A 165 11.38 -29.86 6.88
N ASN A 166 11.59 -29.27 8.04
CA ASN A 166 12.94 -28.93 8.53
C ASN A 166 13.83 -30.18 8.69
N ALA A 167 13.28 -31.31 9.10
CA ALA A 167 14.02 -32.57 9.17
C ALA A 167 14.41 -33.08 7.78
N GLN A 168 13.51 -33.01 6.81
CA GLN A 168 13.76 -33.43 5.42
C GLN A 168 14.83 -32.54 4.75
N VAL A 169 14.80 -31.22 4.97
CA VAL A 169 15.84 -30.32 4.44
C VAL A 169 17.19 -30.63 5.08
N ARG A 170 17.26 -30.79 6.41
CA ARG A 170 18.52 -31.16 7.10
C ARG A 170 19.11 -32.50 6.64
N SER A 171 18.28 -33.49 6.35
CA SER A 171 18.73 -34.79 5.83
C SER A 171 19.12 -34.75 4.34
N GLY A 172 18.85 -33.65 3.64
CA GLY A 172 19.05 -33.53 2.20
C GLY A 172 18.01 -34.23 1.33
N SER A 173 16.94 -34.76 1.96
CA SER A 173 15.84 -35.43 1.24
C SER A 173 15.00 -34.45 0.43
N VAL A 174 14.97 -33.19 0.83
CA VAL A 174 14.31 -32.08 0.13
C VAL A 174 15.27 -30.92 -0.03
N ARG A 175 15.27 -30.33 -1.22
CA ARG A 175 16.00 -29.08 -1.51
C ARG A 175 14.97 -28.05 -1.98
N PRO A 176 14.62 -27.06 -1.13
CA PRO A 176 13.68 -26.01 -1.55
C PRO A 176 14.28 -25.16 -2.66
N GLU A 177 13.43 -24.56 -3.49
CA GLU A 177 13.84 -23.48 -4.40
C GLU A 177 14.46 -22.32 -3.60
N THR A 178 15.25 -21.49 -4.26
CA THR A 178 15.93 -20.36 -3.60
C THR A 178 15.03 -19.14 -3.44
N GLU A 179 13.97 -19.05 -4.26
CA GLU A 179 13.07 -17.90 -4.32
C GLU A 179 11.61 -18.34 -4.41
N GLY A 180 10.74 -17.56 -3.79
CA GLY A 180 9.30 -17.67 -3.99
C GLY A 180 8.86 -17.07 -5.33
N LYS A 181 7.61 -17.32 -5.71
CA LYS A 181 7.05 -16.84 -6.98
C LYS A 181 5.75 -16.08 -6.76
N VAL A 182 5.54 -15.03 -7.57
CA VAL A 182 4.32 -14.23 -7.58
C VAL A 182 3.44 -14.64 -8.74
N PHE A 183 2.15 -14.77 -8.48
CA PHE A 183 1.12 -15.16 -9.45
C PHE A 183 -0.10 -14.25 -9.36
N SER A 184 -0.87 -14.16 -10.45
CA SER A 184 -2.24 -13.67 -10.41
C SER A 184 -3.21 -14.84 -10.22
N ALA A 185 -4.31 -14.62 -9.49
CA ALA A 185 -5.30 -15.66 -9.23
C ALA A 185 -6.73 -15.11 -9.27
N THR A 186 -7.65 -15.91 -9.79
CA THR A 186 -9.09 -15.62 -9.68
C THR A 186 -9.63 -16.33 -8.45
N ILE A 187 -10.14 -15.58 -7.49
CA ILE A 187 -10.82 -16.12 -6.32
C ILE A 187 -12.33 -16.11 -6.59
N PRO A 188 -13.00 -17.28 -6.69
CA PRO A 188 -14.42 -17.33 -6.95
C PRO A 188 -15.24 -16.72 -5.81
N ALA A 189 -16.13 -15.78 -6.13
CA ALA A 189 -17.01 -15.11 -5.18
C ALA A 189 -18.33 -15.88 -5.03
N THR A 190 -18.26 -17.16 -4.66
CA THR A 190 -19.41 -18.10 -4.68
C THR A 190 -20.47 -17.79 -3.63
N ARG A 191 -20.07 -17.19 -2.52
CA ARG A 191 -20.98 -16.79 -1.43
C ARG A 191 -21.38 -15.33 -1.51
N SER A 192 -20.42 -14.47 -1.82
CA SER A 192 -20.64 -13.02 -1.83
C SER A 192 -21.25 -12.51 -3.13
N GLY A 193 -20.92 -13.12 -4.27
CA GLY A 193 -21.18 -12.56 -5.58
C GLY A 193 -20.42 -11.27 -5.85
N PHE A 194 -19.36 -10.99 -5.08
CA PHE A 194 -18.57 -9.76 -5.18
C PHE A 194 -17.75 -9.75 -6.47
N ARG A 195 -17.74 -8.64 -7.20
CA ARG A 195 -17.04 -8.52 -8.49
C ARG A 195 -15.57 -8.13 -8.30
N ALA A 196 -14.82 -9.00 -7.63
CA ALA A 196 -13.41 -8.78 -7.38
C ALA A 196 -12.57 -8.86 -8.66
N ARG A 197 -11.54 -8.03 -8.76
CA ARG A 197 -10.44 -8.18 -9.72
C ARG A 197 -9.58 -9.38 -9.32
N HIS A 198 -8.61 -9.75 -10.19
CA HIS A 198 -7.67 -10.82 -9.87
C HIS A 198 -6.87 -10.47 -8.61
N ALA A 199 -6.78 -11.44 -7.71
CA ALA A 199 -5.87 -11.41 -6.56
C ALA A 199 -4.42 -11.60 -7.02
N VAL A 200 -3.46 -11.17 -6.21
CA VAL A 200 -2.05 -11.49 -6.38
C VAL A 200 -1.60 -12.38 -5.23
N VAL A 201 -0.85 -13.43 -5.55
CA VAL A 201 -0.42 -14.45 -4.59
C VAL A 201 1.08 -14.62 -4.68
N TRP A 202 1.78 -14.57 -3.55
CA TRP A 202 3.17 -14.99 -3.46
C TRP A 202 3.24 -16.33 -2.71
N LEU A 203 3.89 -17.29 -3.33
CA LEU A 203 4.17 -18.60 -2.75
C LEU A 203 5.65 -18.65 -2.35
N PRO A 204 5.96 -18.92 -1.06
CA PRO A 204 7.34 -19.10 -0.63
C PRO A 204 7.96 -20.37 -1.24
N PRO A 205 9.29 -20.51 -1.23
CA PRO A 205 9.97 -21.69 -1.77
C PRO A 205 9.41 -23.03 -1.30
N ALA A 206 9.10 -23.13 0.01
CA ALA A 206 8.52 -24.34 0.58
C ALA A 206 7.13 -24.69 0.03
N ALA A 207 6.32 -23.69 -0.34
CA ALA A 207 4.99 -23.92 -0.94
C ALA A 207 5.05 -24.43 -2.38
N LEU A 208 6.18 -24.26 -3.07
CA LEU A 208 6.39 -24.68 -4.46
C LEU A 208 6.88 -26.14 -4.56
N ALA A 209 7.14 -26.81 -3.44
CA ALA A 209 7.59 -28.18 -3.40
C ALA A 209 6.46 -29.18 -3.73
N ALA A 210 6.82 -30.38 -4.18
CA ALA A 210 5.85 -31.46 -4.43
C ALA A 210 5.11 -31.91 -3.15
N HIS A 211 5.77 -31.82 -2.01
CA HIS A 211 5.22 -32.16 -0.68
C HIS A 211 5.42 -30.97 0.28
N PRO A 212 4.64 -29.89 0.13
CA PRO A 212 4.82 -28.68 0.92
C PRO A 212 4.39 -28.86 2.37
N PRO A 213 5.00 -28.09 3.30
CA PRO A 213 4.52 -28.02 4.68
C PRO A 213 3.24 -27.19 4.79
N VAL A 214 2.56 -27.34 5.94
CA VAL A 214 1.48 -26.42 6.33
C VAL A 214 2.09 -25.06 6.62
N LEU A 215 1.61 -23.98 5.98
CA LEU A 215 2.16 -22.64 6.09
C LEU A 215 1.15 -21.63 6.60
N PRO A 216 1.60 -20.64 7.39
CA PRO A 216 0.80 -19.46 7.74
C PRO A 216 0.39 -18.65 6.50
N VAL A 217 -0.61 -17.77 6.69
CA VAL A 217 -1.19 -16.94 5.62
C VAL A 217 -1.21 -15.48 6.02
N LEU A 218 -0.78 -14.61 5.10
CA LEU A 218 -0.96 -13.17 5.17
C LEU A 218 -1.97 -12.74 4.08
N VAL A 219 -3.13 -12.25 4.49
CA VAL A 219 -4.11 -11.60 3.62
C VAL A 219 -3.88 -10.10 3.68
N MET A 220 -3.32 -9.51 2.60
CA MET A 220 -2.82 -8.15 2.61
C MET A 220 -3.62 -7.25 1.66
N LEU A 221 -4.23 -6.20 2.21
CA LEU A 221 -5.13 -5.30 1.51
C LEU A 221 -4.42 -4.01 1.11
N SER A 222 -4.71 -3.53 -0.10
CA SER A 222 -4.15 -2.28 -0.60
C SER A 222 -4.82 -1.05 0.03
N GLY A 223 -4.19 0.12 -0.14
CA GLY A 223 -4.83 1.41 0.11
C GLY A 223 -5.87 1.77 -0.96
N GLN A 224 -6.36 3.00 -0.91
CA GLN A 224 -7.23 3.59 -1.92
C GLN A 224 -6.73 5.01 -2.27
N PRO A 225 -6.54 5.29 -3.58
CA PRO A 225 -6.72 4.40 -4.73
C PRO A 225 -5.75 3.23 -4.72
N GLY A 226 -6.19 2.04 -5.22
CA GLY A 226 -5.28 0.89 -5.21
C GLY A 226 -5.82 -0.35 -5.91
N SER A 227 -4.99 -1.39 -5.88
CA SER A 227 -5.29 -2.70 -6.47
C SER A 227 -4.52 -3.81 -5.76
N PRO A 228 -4.87 -5.08 -5.98
CA PRO A 228 -4.14 -6.21 -5.41
C PRO A 228 -2.64 -6.22 -5.72
N THR A 229 -2.22 -5.64 -6.86
CA THR A 229 -0.82 -5.57 -7.25
C THR A 229 0.00 -4.61 -6.39
N ARG A 230 -0.64 -3.62 -5.71
CA ARG A 230 0.05 -2.58 -4.94
C ARG A 230 0.89 -3.12 -3.81
N PHE A 231 0.36 -4.08 -3.06
CA PHE A 231 1.12 -4.71 -1.99
C PHE A 231 2.48 -5.24 -2.50
N PHE A 232 2.49 -5.84 -3.69
CA PHE A 232 3.69 -6.45 -4.28
C PHE A 232 4.59 -5.45 -5.02
N SER A 233 4.01 -4.42 -5.62
CA SER A 233 4.77 -3.46 -6.44
C SER A 233 5.31 -2.28 -5.64
N ALA A 234 4.64 -1.86 -4.56
CA ALA A 234 5.01 -0.68 -3.78
C ALA A 234 5.66 -1.02 -2.43
N SER A 235 5.41 -2.23 -1.87
CA SER A 235 6.10 -2.67 -0.65
C SER A 235 7.36 -3.49 -0.94
N ASN A 236 8.22 -3.61 0.07
CA ASN A 236 9.38 -4.51 0.06
C ASN A 236 9.11 -5.83 0.82
N ALA A 237 7.84 -6.14 1.10
CA ALA A 237 7.44 -7.31 1.88
C ALA A 237 7.95 -8.63 1.28
N VAL A 238 7.85 -8.81 -0.05
CA VAL A 238 8.36 -10.01 -0.72
C VAL A 238 9.88 -10.14 -0.56
N ALA A 239 10.63 -9.04 -0.60
CA ALA A 239 12.07 -9.07 -0.38
C ALA A 239 12.41 -9.46 1.07
N ILE A 240 11.67 -8.94 2.06
CA ILE A 240 11.83 -9.30 3.47
C ILE A 240 11.54 -10.80 3.66
N LEU A 241 10.39 -11.28 3.16
CA LEU A 241 9.97 -12.67 3.28
C LEU A 241 10.88 -13.64 2.50
N THR A 242 11.40 -13.23 1.35
CA THR A 242 12.39 -14.03 0.59
C THR A 242 13.69 -14.17 1.38
N ARG A 243 14.16 -13.10 2.01
CA ARG A 243 15.33 -13.17 2.89
C ARG A 243 15.09 -14.12 4.07
N TYR A 244 13.94 -13.93 4.75
CA TYR A 244 13.53 -14.80 5.85
C TYR A 244 13.47 -16.28 5.40
N ALA A 245 12.84 -16.55 4.25
CA ALA A 245 12.76 -17.91 3.72
C ALA A 245 14.13 -18.54 3.45
N ARG A 246 15.09 -17.78 2.93
CA ARG A 246 16.47 -18.28 2.70
C ARG A 246 17.17 -18.71 3.99
N GLU A 247 16.90 -18.00 5.08
CA GLU A 247 17.46 -18.28 6.40
C GLU A 247 16.73 -19.44 7.12
N HIS A 248 15.48 -19.75 6.68
CA HIS A 248 14.58 -20.71 7.33
C HIS A 248 14.15 -21.86 6.38
N ASN A 249 15.09 -22.45 5.65
CA ASN A 249 14.83 -23.64 4.81
C ASN A 249 13.71 -23.47 3.77
N GLY A 250 13.55 -22.28 3.23
CA GLY A 250 12.49 -21.94 2.27
C GLY A 250 11.12 -21.65 2.89
N LEU A 251 11.02 -21.65 4.23
CA LEU A 251 9.78 -21.37 4.97
C LEU A 251 9.51 -19.87 5.05
N ALA A 252 8.31 -19.46 4.67
CA ALA A 252 7.71 -18.15 4.93
C ALA A 252 6.19 -18.28 4.77
N PRO A 253 5.40 -17.30 5.24
CA PRO A 253 3.95 -17.31 5.04
C PRO A 253 3.59 -17.21 3.56
N ILE A 254 2.47 -17.82 3.18
CA ILE A 254 1.80 -17.54 1.90
C ILE A 254 1.22 -16.13 1.97
N VAL A 255 1.41 -15.31 0.94
CA VAL A 255 0.83 -13.97 0.89
C VAL A 255 -0.23 -13.91 -0.19
N VAL A 256 -1.44 -13.47 0.17
CA VAL A 256 -2.55 -13.26 -0.75
C VAL A 256 -3.03 -11.82 -0.63
N SER A 257 -3.02 -11.09 -1.74
CA SER A 257 -3.61 -9.76 -1.83
C SER A 257 -4.89 -9.84 -2.68
N PRO A 258 -6.07 -10.01 -2.06
CA PRO A 258 -7.35 -10.02 -2.76
C PRO A 258 -7.80 -8.59 -3.10
N ASP A 259 -8.79 -8.48 -3.99
CA ASP A 259 -9.42 -7.19 -4.29
C ASP A 259 -10.55 -6.89 -3.31
N GLN A 260 -10.37 -5.88 -2.48
CA GLN A 260 -11.44 -5.43 -1.58
C GLN A 260 -12.40 -4.40 -2.22
N ASN A 261 -12.12 -3.90 -3.45
CA ASN A 261 -12.77 -2.67 -3.95
C ASN A 261 -13.48 -2.76 -5.30
N THR A 262 -13.36 -3.84 -6.06
CA THR A 262 -13.89 -3.98 -7.44
C THR A 262 -13.26 -3.06 -8.48
N GLY A 263 -12.53 -2.04 -8.10
CA GLY A 263 -11.89 -1.04 -8.96
C GLY A 263 -10.94 -0.13 -8.19
N MET A 264 -9.99 0.47 -8.89
CA MET A 264 -8.92 1.29 -8.30
C MET A 264 -9.47 2.47 -7.47
N MET A 265 -10.54 3.12 -7.96
CA MET A 265 -11.14 4.31 -7.34
C MET A 265 -12.40 3.99 -6.53
N THR A 266 -12.79 2.71 -6.43
CA THR A 266 -13.95 2.30 -5.65
C THR A 266 -13.55 2.12 -4.19
N ASN A 267 -14.43 2.48 -3.26
CA ASN A 267 -14.26 2.20 -1.84
C ASN A 267 -15.46 1.36 -1.35
N SER A 268 -15.20 0.11 -1.00
CA SER A 268 -16.22 -0.81 -0.50
C SER A 268 -16.49 -0.66 0.99
N LEU A 269 -15.68 0.13 1.70
CA LEU A 269 -15.64 0.18 3.16
C LEU A 269 -15.32 -1.19 3.81
N CYS A 270 -14.87 -2.18 3.02
CA CYS A 270 -14.71 -3.59 3.40
C CYS A 270 -15.92 -4.18 4.14
N ALA A 271 -17.10 -3.71 3.80
CA ALA A 271 -18.37 -4.09 4.39
C ALA A 271 -19.32 -4.64 3.31
N ASP A 272 -20.33 -5.36 3.76
CA ASP A 272 -21.46 -5.72 2.90
C ASP A 272 -22.37 -4.50 2.78
N THR A 273 -22.42 -3.93 1.58
CA THR A 273 -23.09 -2.66 1.33
C THR A 273 -24.03 -2.73 0.12
N THR A 274 -25.05 -1.88 0.11
CA THR A 274 -25.97 -1.76 -1.03
C THR A 274 -25.31 -1.11 -2.24
N LYS A 275 -24.25 -0.29 -2.03
CA LYS A 275 -23.60 0.50 -3.07
C LYS A 275 -22.54 -0.28 -3.84
N VAL A 276 -21.70 -1.10 -3.17
CA VAL A 276 -20.54 -1.76 -3.80
C VAL A 276 -20.69 -3.28 -3.81
N GLY A 277 -21.54 -3.83 -2.95
CA GLY A 277 -21.73 -5.28 -2.83
C GLY A 277 -21.14 -5.85 -1.55
N LYS A 278 -20.96 -7.17 -1.54
CA LYS A 278 -20.66 -7.93 -0.32
C LYS A 278 -19.15 -8.15 -0.13
N ALA A 279 -18.41 -7.07 0.08
CA ALA A 279 -16.95 -7.12 0.24
C ALA A 279 -16.54 -7.82 1.54
N GLN A 280 -17.26 -7.61 2.65
CA GLN A 280 -17.00 -8.32 3.91
C GLN A 280 -17.16 -9.82 3.73
N THR A 281 -18.28 -10.28 3.16
CA THR A 281 -18.51 -11.71 2.89
C THR A 281 -17.41 -12.28 1.98
N TYR A 282 -16.99 -11.56 0.95
CA TYR A 282 -15.88 -11.98 0.08
C TYR A 282 -14.59 -12.18 0.88
N LEU A 283 -14.19 -11.19 1.67
CA LEU A 283 -12.93 -11.21 2.42
C LEU A 283 -12.93 -12.20 3.59
N THR A 284 -14.10 -12.54 4.12
CA THR A 284 -14.19 -13.41 5.32
C THR A 284 -14.73 -14.81 5.03
N GLN A 285 -15.22 -15.06 3.83
CA GLN A 285 -15.69 -16.39 3.42
C GLN A 285 -15.04 -16.86 2.13
N ASP A 286 -15.27 -16.18 0.99
CA ASP A 286 -14.78 -16.67 -0.30
C ASP A 286 -13.24 -16.72 -0.35
N VAL A 287 -12.54 -15.70 0.14
CA VAL A 287 -11.08 -15.65 0.15
C VAL A 287 -10.47 -16.72 1.05
N PRO A 288 -10.86 -16.86 2.33
CA PRO A 288 -10.34 -17.94 3.19
C PRO A 288 -10.67 -19.34 2.69
N ASP A 289 -11.90 -19.56 2.19
CA ASP A 289 -12.31 -20.86 1.66
C ASP A 289 -11.44 -21.26 0.45
N TRP A 290 -11.21 -20.31 -0.48
CA TRP A 290 -10.37 -20.57 -1.64
C TRP A 290 -8.91 -20.83 -1.24
N ILE A 291 -8.34 -20.06 -0.30
CA ILE A 291 -6.96 -20.26 0.17
C ILE A 291 -6.81 -21.67 0.77
N ARG A 292 -7.70 -22.05 1.67
CA ARG A 292 -7.68 -23.38 2.31
C ARG A 292 -7.90 -24.54 1.34
N ALA A 293 -8.69 -24.32 0.30
CA ALA A 293 -8.96 -25.33 -0.72
C ALA A 293 -7.83 -25.48 -1.73
N THR A 294 -7.04 -24.42 -1.97
CA THR A 294 -6.10 -24.35 -3.11
C THR A 294 -4.65 -24.39 -2.68
N LEU A 295 -4.29 -23.79 -1.55
CA LEU A 295 -2.93 -23.56 -1.11
C LEU A 295 -2.56 -24.44 0.10
N PRO A 296 -1.27 -24.71 0.36
CA PRO A 296 -0.82 -25.45 1.54
C PRO A 296 -0.90 -24.63 2.83
N ALA A 297 -2.07 -24.04 3.08
CA ALA A 297 -2.34 -23.10 4.15
C ALA A 297 -2.76 -23.78 5.46
N SER A 298 -2.36 -23.20 6.59
CA SER A 298 -2.87 -23.54 7.92
C SER A 298 -4.38 -23.27 8.01
N VAL A 299 -5.05 -24.04 8.83
CA VAL A 299 -6.46 -23.83 9.17
C VAL A 299 -6.66 -23.09 10.49
N ASP A 300 -5.56 -22.95 11.28
CA ASP A 300 -5.59 -22.28 12.58
C ASP A 300 -5.60 -20.76 12.39
N ALA A 301 -6.54 -20.07 13.02
CA ALA A 301 -6.64 -18.62 12.98
C ALA A 301 -5.38 -17.92 13.53
N ALA A 302 -4.65 -18.54 14.47
CA ALA A 302 -3.40 -18.01 15.01
C ALA A 302 -2.29 -17.87 13.95
N ASP A 303 -2.39 -18.63 12.85
CA ASP A 303 -1.47 -18.59 11.70
C ASP A 303 -1.96 -17.66 10.58
N TRP A 304 -3.05 -16.94 10.79
CA TRP A 304 -3.62 -16.03 9.78
C TRP A 304 -3.47 -14.58 10.21
N VAL A 305 -2.87 -13.80 9.33
CA VAL A 305 -2.74 -12.35 9.46
C VAL A 305 -3.64 -11.69 8.42
N ILE A 306 -4.45 -10.72 8.83
CA ILE A 306 -5.03 -9.73 7.91
C ILE A 306 -4.31 -8.42 8.13
N GLY A 307 -3.95 -7.75 7.04
CA GLY A 307 -3.19 -6.50 7.12
C GLY A 307 -3.34 -5.64 5.89
N GLY A 308 -2.64 -4.51 5.90
CA GLY A 308 -2.62 -3.61 4.75
C GLY A 308 -2.23 -2.19 5.10
N PHE A 309 -2.42 -1.33 4.11
CA PHE A 309 -2.08 0.09 4.16
C PHE A 309 -3.33 0.95 4.01
N SER A 310 -3.41 2.06 4.77
CA SER A 310 -4.46 3.07 4.63
C SER A 310 -5.86 2.44 4.75
N GLN A 311 -6.68 2.47 3.70
CA GLN A 311 -7.97 1.76 3.67
C GLN A 311 -7.81 0.27 4.02
N GLY A 312 -6.79 -0.42 3.51
CA GLY A 312 -6.54 -1.83 3.82
C GLY A 312 -6.22 -2.05 5.30
N ALA A 313 -5.54 -1.11 5.95
CA ALA A 313 -5.30 -1.12 7.38
C ALA A 313 -6.60 -0.95 8.19
N THR A 314 -7.45 -0.01 7.77
CA THR A 314 -8.78 0.21 8.37
C THR A 314 -9.64 -1.05 8.24
N CYS A 315 -9.68 -1.67 7.05
CA CYS A 315 -10.34 -2.94 6.81
C CYS A 315 -9.84 -4.05 7.75
N SER A 316 -8.53 -4.12 7.97
CA SER A 316 -7.94 -5.17 8.80
C SER A 316 -8.31 -5.01 10.27
N THR A 317 -8.25 -3.79 10.80
CA THR A 317 -8.66 -3.47 12.18
C THR A 317 -10.17 -3.56 12.42
N GLN A 318 -10.96 -3.50 11.35
CA GLN A 318 -12.40 -3.70 11.35
C GLN A 318 -12.77 -5.18 11.29
N LEU A 319 -12.13 -5.95 10.39
CA LEU A 319 -12.53 -7.34 10.11
C LEU A 319 -12.00 -8.33 11.16
N ALA A 320 -10.74 -8.20 11.60
CA ALA A 320 -10.16 -9.18 12.53
C ALA A 320 -10.92 -9.30 13.85
N PRO A 321 -11.35 -8.22 14.54
CA PRO A 321 -12.16 -8.36 15.74
C PRO A 321 -13.51 -9.02 15.48
N ASN A 322 -14.15 -8.71 14.34
CA ASN A 322 -15.44 -9.28 13.98
C ASN A 322 -15.36 -10.76 13.53
N PHE A 323 -14.16 -11.23 13.11
CA PHE A 323 -13.95 -12.58 12.59
C PHE A 323 -12.72 -13.26 13.21
N PRO A 324 -12.66 -13.40 14.56
CA PRO A 324 -11.48 -13.94 15.26
C PRO A 324 -11.21 -15.41 14.95
N ALA A 325 -12.20 -16.16 14.48
CA ALA A 325 -12.02 -17.54 14.04
C ALA A 325 -11.32 -17.69 12.68
N ILE A 326 -11.05 -16.56 11.99
CA ILE A 326 -10.36 -16.53 10.70
C ILE A 326 -9.01 -15.83 10.85
N TYR A 327 -9.00 -14.64 11.45
CA TYR A 327 -7.85 -13.75 11.53
C TYR A 327 -7.40 -13.60 12.99
N GLY A 328 -6.37 -14.32 13.37
CA GLY A 328 -5.79 -14.24 14.70
C GLY A 328 -4.78 -13.09 14.88
N ASN A 329 -4.32 -12.50 13.78
CA ASN A 329 -3.32 -11.45 13.80
C ASN A 329 -3.68 -10.31 12.85
N VAL A 330 -3.29 -9.09 13.22
CA VAL A 330 -3.43 -7.87 12.42
C VAL A 330 -2.07 -7.24 12.17
N LEU A 331 -1.82 -6.79 10.94
CA LEU A 331 -0.67 -5.94 10.57
C LEU A 331 -1.16 -4.76 9.74
N ALA A 332 -1.43 -3.64 10.39
CA ALA A 332 -2.11 -2.48 9.80
C ALA A 332 -1.22 -1.23 9.87
N VAL A 333 -1.07 -0.53 8.75
CA VAL A 333 -0.25 0.69 8.66
C VAL A 333 -1.08 1.85 8.14
N ASP A 334 -1.04 2.98 8.87
CA ASP A 334 -1.73 4.24 8.55
C ASP A 334 -3.26 4.07 8.41
N GLY A 335 -3.89 3.32 9.31
CA GLY A 335 -5.34 3.09 9.32
C GLY A 335 -6.13 4.28 9.88
N GLU A 336 -7.40 4.37 9.46
CA GLU A 336 -8.36 5.35 9.94
C GLU A 336 -9.14 4.81 11.16
N LEU A 337 -9.75 5.73 11.95
CA LEU A 337 -10.62 5.36 13.07
C LEU A 337 -11.95 4.73 12.65
N ALA A 338 -12.36 4.95 11.40
CA ALA A 338 -13.59 4.42 10.86
C ALA A 338 -13.46 4.25 9.34
N PRO A 339 -14.17 3.28 8.71
CA PRO A 339 -14.19 3.18 7.26
C PRO A 339 -14.83 4.45 6.67
N THR A 340 -14.10 5.13 5.75
CA THR A 340 -14.46 6.48 5.28
C THR A 340 -14.50 6.55 3.76
N ALA A 341 -15.62 7.05 3.22
CA ALA A 341 -15.83 7.39 1.81
C ALA A 341 -16.75 8.63 1.70
N GLY A 342 -16.53 9.62 2.56
CA GLY A 342 -17.33 10.83 2.72
C GLY A 342 -17.73 11.07 4.17
N SER A 343 -18.82 11.80 4.42
CA SER A 343 -19.30 12.01 5.79
C SER A 343 -19.95 10.74 6.35
N ARG A 344 -19.92 10.56 7.69
CA ARG A 344 -20.62 9.46 8.36
C ARG A 344 -22.10 9.36 7.94
N GLN A 345 -22.77 10.50 7.83
CA GLN A 345 -24.18 10.55 7.42
C GLN A 345 -24.38 10.07 5.99
N SER A 346 -23.52 10.49 5.05
CA SER A 346 -23.60 10.01 3.66
C SER A 346 -23.32 8.53 3.55
N MET A 347 -22.36 8.00 4.32
CA MET A 347 -22.07 6.56 4.32
C MET A 347 -23.22 5.72 4.84
N ILE A 348 -23.83 6.10 5.98
CA ILE A 348 -25.01 5.41 6.52
C ILE A 348 -26.13 5.38 5.48
N ARG A 349 -26.42 6.51 4.85
CA ARG A 349 -27.47 6.60 3.84
C ARG A 349 -27.16 5.77 2.58
N ASP A 350 -25.97 5.96 2.01
CA ASP A 350 -25.66 5.53 0.64
C ASP A 350 -25.10 4.10 0.59
N TYR A 351 -24.46 3.63 1.68
CA TYR A 351 -23.83 2.31 1.73
C TYR A 351 -24.64 1.33 2.59
N PHE A 352 -25.26 1.80 3.68
CA PHE A 352 -25.95 0.95 4.64
C PHE A 352 -27.48 1.13 4.61
N GLY A 353 -28.03 1.82 3.60
CA GLY A 353 -29.48 1.98 3.46
C GLY A 353 -30.15 2.70 4.65
N GLY A 354 -29.42 3.53 5.38
CA GLY A 354 -29.90 4.25 6.56
C GLY A 354 -29.65 3.53 7.90
N ASP A 355 -29.11 2.29 7.89
CA ASP A 355 -28.79 1.54 9.12
C ASP A 355 -27.48 2.05 9.75
N ALA A 356 -27.61 2.95 10.73
CA ALA A 356 -26.48 3.48 11.49
C ALA A 356 -25.76 2.39 12.30
N ALA A 357 -26.49 1.42 12.84
CA ALA A 357 -25.90 0.35 13.65
C ALA A 357 -25.05 -0.59 12.77
N ALA A 358 -25.45 -0.84 11.52
CA ALA A 358 -24.65 -1.60 10.58
C ALA A 358 -23.32 -0.90 10.28
N TYR A 359 -23.33 0.41 10.09
CA TYR A 359 -22.09 1.20 9.94
C TYR A 359 -21.24 1.18 11.21
N ASP A 360 -21.84 1.39 12.38
CA ASP A 360 -21.12 1.47 13.65
C ASP A 360 -20.43 0.15 14.02
N ARG A 361 -20.96 -0.99 13.59
CA ARG A 361 -20.28 -2.30 13.70
C ARG A 361 -19.01 -2.40 12.88
N GLN A 362 -18.84 -1.55 11.86
CA GLN A 362 -17.65 -1.52 11.04
C GLN A 362 -16.53 -0.64 11.62
N VAL A 363 -16.83 0.18 12.62
CA VAL A 363 -15.83 1.05 13.27
C VAL A 363 -14.88 0.19 14.12
N PRO A 364 -13.54 0.24 13.88
CA PRO A 364 -12.56 -0.64 14.53
C PRO A 364 -12.68 -0.69 16.05
N VAL A 365 -12.75 0.45 16.72
CA VAL A 365 -12.85 0.51 18.20
C VAL A 365 -14.15 -0.12 18.71
N ASN A 366 -15.25 0.01 17.97
CA ASN A 366 -16.53 -0.60 18.34
C ASN A 366 -16.46 -2.13 18.16
N ALA A 367 -15.89 -2.59 17.04
CA ALA A 367 -15.68 -4.01 16.77
C ALA A 367 -14.79 -4.68 17.84
N ILE A 368 -13.67 -4.03 18.21
CA ILE A 368 -12.76 -4.48 19.27
C ILE A 368 -13.51 -4.63 20.61
N LYS A 369 -14.26 -3.60 21.03
CA LYS A 369 -15.03 -3.62 22.28
C LYS A 369 -16.13 -4.66 22.30
N ALA A 370 -16.83 -4.84 21.17
CA ALA A 370 -17.94 -5.80 21.07
C ALA A 370 -17.50 -7.25 21.20
N HIS A 371 -16.21 -7.56 20.89
CA HIS A 371 -15.66 -8.91 20.91
C HIS A 371 -14.58 -9.10 22.00
N ALA A 372 -14.57 -8.25 23.01
CA ALA A 372 -13.70 -8.39 24.18
C ALA A 372 -14.22 -9.49 25.13
N PRO A 373 -13.30 -10.23 25.83
CA PRO A 373 -11.85 -10.21 25.71
C PRO A 373 -11.36 -11.01 24.49
N SER A 374 -10.19 -10.61 23.94
CA SER A 374 -9.57 -11.30 22.81
C SER A 374 -8.11 -11.63 23.10
N ARG A 375 -7.61 -12.73 22.49
CA ARG A 375 -6.20 -13.14 22.53
C ARG A 375 -5.45 -12.88 21.20
N GLN A 376 -6.08 -12.16 20.30
CA GLN A 376 -5.50 -11.81 19.00
C GLN A 376 -4.29 -10.89 19.20
N VAL A 377 -3.47 -10.80 18.15
CA VAL A 377 -2.30 -9.91 18.10
C VAL A 377 -2.59 -8.77 17.11
N MET A 378 -2.21 -7.56 17.47
CA MET A 378 -2.35 -6.39 16.63
C MET A 378 -1.03 -5.62 16.55
N ILE A 379 -0.48 -5.52 15.35
CA ILE A 379 0.67 -4.67 15.06
C ILE A 379 0.15 -3.48 14.25
N LEU A 380 0.33 -2.29 14.79
CA LEU A 380 -0.11 -1.03 14.19
C LEU A 380 1.10 -0.16 13.86
N GLY A 381 1.17 0.35 12.65
CA GLY A 381 2.21 1.28 12.23
C GLY A 381 1.63 2.59 11.74
N ALA A 382 2.39 3.69 11.89
CA ALA A 382 2.09 4.97 11.24
C ALA A 382 3.36 5.74 10.91
N GLY A 383 3.30 6.56 9.85
CA GLY A 383 4.33 7.52 9.52
C GLY A 383 4.44 8.63 10.57
N ALA A 384 5.66 8.98 10.99
CA ALA A 384 5.89 9.99 12.01
C ALA A 384 5.42 11.41 11.62
N ARG A 385 5.26 11.66 10.31
CA ARG A 385 4.79 12.95 9.76
C ARG A 385 3.29 12.95 9.46
N ASP A 386 2.61 11.82 9.60
CA ASP A 386 1.15 11.71 9.54
C ASP A 386 0.60 11.66 10.97
N HIS A 387 0.39 12.85 11.54
CA HIS A 387 -0.07 12.99 12.93
C HIS A 387 -1.46 12.41 13.13
N THR A 388 -2.30 12.46 12.10
CA THR A 388 -3.66 11.89 12.12
C THR A 388 -3.61 10.37 12.25
N SER A 389 -2.89 9.69 11.36
CA SER A 389 -2.76 8.23 11.44
C SER A 389 -2.03 7.77 12.70
N LEU A 390 -1.04 8.54 13.17
CA LEU A 390 -0.36 8.24 14.42
C LEU A 390 -1.31 8.31 15.64
N ALA A 391 -2.17 9.32 15.70
CA ALA A 391 -3.21 9.43 16.75
C ALA A 391 -4.23 8.27 16.64
N ASN A 392 -4.59 7.85 15.43
CA ASN A 392 -5.47 6.72 15.18
C ASN A 392 -4.86 5.40 15.70
N VAL A 393 -3.58 5.16 15.39
CA VAL A 393 -2.80 4.00 15.88
C VAL A 393 -2.86 3.93 17.41
N VAL A 394 -2.58 5.04 18.10
CA VAL A 394 -2.63 5.09 19.58
C VAL A 394 -4.06 4.81 20.09
N THR A 395 -5.07 5.38 19.46
CA THR A 395 -6.48 5.20 19.87
C THR A 395 -6.94 3.76 19.69
N ILE A 396 -6.66 3.15 18.53
CA ILE A 396 -7.04 1.76 18.23
C ILE A 396 -6.23 0.81 19.11
N GLY A 397 -4.91 1.04 19.25
CA GLY A 397 -4.03 0.21 20.06
C GLY A 397 -4.42 0.20 21.54
N LYS A 398 -4.79 1.35 22.10
CA LYS A 398 -5.30 1.44 23.47
C LYS A 398 -6.59 0.62 23.64
N ALA A 399 -7.57 0.78 22.75
CA ALA A 399 -8.81 0.02 22.79
C ALA A 399 -8.57 -1.49 22.69
N ALA A 400 -7.61 -1.92 21.84
CA ALA A 400 -7.26 -3.32 21.69
C ALA A 400 -6.56 -3.88 22.95
N ARG A 401 -5.64 -3.14 23.57
CA ARG A 401 -5.04 -3.55 24.85
C ARG A 401 -6.08 -3.71 25.96
N GLU A 402 -7.01 -2.75 26.09
CA GLU A 402 -8.11 -2.81 27.04
C GLU A 402 -9.03 -4.04 26.81
N ALA A 403 -9.14 -4.50 25.56
CA ALA A 403 -9.88 -5.69 25.16
C ALA A 403 -9.07 -7.00 25.27
N GLY A 404 -7.80 -6.95 25.79
CA GLY A 404 -6.98 -8.14 26.03
C GLY A 404 -6.08 -8.57 24.87
N TRP A 405 -5.97 -7.78 23.78
CA TRP A 405 -5.07 -8.07 22.68
C TRP A 405 -3.61 -7.88 23.08
N THR A 406 -2.72 -8.65 22.46
CA THR A 406 -1.31 -8.31 22.41
C THR A 406 -1.10 -7.24 21.36
N VAL A 407 -0.61 -6.04 21.74
CA VAL A 407 -0.52 -4.89 20.84
C VAL A 407 0.90 -4.36 20.77
N HIS A 408 1.43 -4.24 19.57
CA HIS A 408 2.68 -3.53 19.26
C HIS A 408 2.36 -2.33 18.36
N MET A 409 2.93 -1.19 18.67
CA MET A 409 2.75 0.04 17.90
C MET A 409 4.09 0.56 17.40
N VAL A 410 4.16 0.95 16.14
CA VAL A 410 5.38 1.38 15.45
C VAL A 410 5.18 2.75 14.83
N LYS A 411 6.07 3.68 15.14
CA LYS A 411 6.19 4.97 14.47
C LYS A 411 7.33 4.90 13.45
N ALA A 412 7.02 5.04 12.18
CA ALA A 412 8.00 5.04 11.09
C ALA A 412 8.64 6.43 10.96
N THR A 413 9.90 6.56 11.37
CA THR A 413 10.66 7.81 11.39
C THR A 413 10.87 8.33 9.97
N GLY A 414 10.61 9.62 9.75
CA GLY A 414 10.86 10.29 8.47
C GLY A 414 9.84 10.00 7.36
N SER A 415 8.80 9.20 7.64
CA SER A 415 7.71 8.88 6.70
C SER A 415 6.43 9.64 7.02
N GLY A 416 5.60 9.83 6.01
CA GLY A 416 4.22 10.30 6.13
C GLY A 416 3.23 9.17 5.88
N HIS A 417 2.07 9.49 5.27
CA HIS A 417 1.08 8.52 4.81
C HIS A 417 1.53 7.89 3.48
N ASP A 418 2.52 7.02 3.54
CA ASP A 418 3.23 6.52 2.35
C ASP A 418 3.75 5.08 2.52
N TRP A 419 4.18 4.48 1.40
CA TRP A 419 4.74 3.13 1.39
C TRP A 419 6.09 3.00 2.12
N HIS A 420 6.75 4.11 2.45
CA HIS A 420 7.97 4.08 3.28
C HIS A 420 7.61 3.74 4.73
N ALA A 421 6.47 4.26 5.24
CA ALA A 421 5.95 3.87 6.56
C ALA A 421 5.58 2.37 6.60
N VAL A 422 4.94 1.86 5.54
CA VAL A 422 4.65 0.44 5.39
C VAL A 422 5.93 -0.39 5.42
N ASN A 423 6.92 -0.02 4.62
CA ASN A 423 8.17 -0.76 4.50
C ASN A 423 8.98 -0.76 5.80
N ALA A 424 8.99 0.34 6.54
CA ALA A 424 9.65 0.44 7.83
C ALA A 424 8.97 -0.46 8.87
N THR A 425 7.63 -0.43 8.94
CA THR A 425 6.85 -1.29 9.84
C THR A 425 7.02 -2.76 9.50
N PHE A 426 6.97 -3.13 8.22
CA PHE A 426 7.09 -4.52 7.76
C PHE A 426 8.48 -5.11 8.03
N ALA A 427 9.53 -4.30 7.98
CA ALA A 427 10.89 -4.76 8.29
C ALA A 427 11.02 -5.35 9.70
N VAL A 428 10.23 -4.85 10.64
CA VAL A 428 10.17 -5.34 12.03
C VAL A 428 9.09 -6.41 12.19
N ALA A 429 7.88 -6.11 11.69
CA ALA A 429 6.70 -6.91 11.97
C ALA A 429 6.71 -8.28 11.27
N LEU A 430 7.18 -8.37 10.01
CA LEU A 430 7.10 -9.63 9.25
C LEU A 430 8.01 -10.72 9.84
N PRO A 431 9.28 -10.48 10.16
CA PRO A 431 10.13 -11.51 10.80
C PRO A 431 9.56 -11.96 12.15
N TRP A 432 9.12 -11.03 12.99
CA TRP A 432 8.52 -11.35 14.28
C TRP A 432 7.25 -12.21 14.13
N LEU A 433 6.36 -11.87 13.20
CA LEU A 433 5.17 -12.67 12.92
C LEU A 433 5.53 -14.07 12.40
N CYS A 434 6.53 -14.18 11.53
CA CYS A 434 6.99 -15.48 11.01
C CYS A 434 7.45 -16.40 12.15
N ASP A 435 8.27 -15.88 13.08
CA ASP A 435 8.76 -16.63 14.23
C ASP A 435 7.60 -16.99 15.18
N ARG A 436 6.69 -16.04 15.43
CA ARG A 436 5.51 -16.27 16.27
C ARG A 436 4.59 -17.35 15.70
N MET A 437 4.47 -17.46 14.39
CA MET A 437 3.68 -18.49 13.70
C MET A 437 4.47 -19.80 13.49
N GLY A 438 5.59 -19.98 14.16
CA GLY A 438 6.34 -21.24 14.24
C GLY A 438 7.21 -21.57 13.02
N LEU A 439 7.52 -20.59 12.17
CA LEU A 439 8.40 -20.81 11.01
C LEU A 439 9.89 -20.73 11.34
N GLY A 440 10.25 -19.97 12.38
CA GLY A 440 11.60 -19.81 12.88
C GLY A 440 11.78 -20.27 14.33
N ALA A 441 12.63 -19.58 15.06
CA ALA A 441 12.83 -19.78 16.50
C ALA A 441 11.63 -19.23 17.31
N THR A 442 11.58 -19.53 18.61
CA THR A 442 10.66 -18.83 19.51
C THR A 442 10.93 -17.32 19.41
N PRO A 443 9.90 -16.48 19.17
CA PRO A 443 10.11 -15.07 18.94
C PRO A 443 10.72 -14.40 20.19
N ALA A 444 11.72 -13.56 19.99
CA ALA A 444 12.22 -12.63 20.99
C ALA A 444 11.17 -11.52 21.26
N ALA A 445 11.47 -10.60 22.15
CA ALA A 445 10.62 -9.42 22.34
C ALA A 445 10.51 -8.63 21.01
N PHE A 446 9.36 -8.01 20.77
CA PHE A 446 9.13 -7.25 19.53
C PHE A 446 10.15 -6.12 19.34
N GLU A 447 10.57 -5.52 20.45
CA GLU A 447 11.58 -4.45 20.53
C GLU A 447 12.96 -4.90 20.01
N ASP A 448 13.30 -6.18 20.14
CA ASP A 448 14.58 -6.72 19.66
C ASP A 448 14.64 -6.71 18.14
N TYR A 449 13.50 -7.01 17.45
CA TYR A 449 13.40 -6.89 15.99
C TYR A 449 13.45 -5.44 15.52
N ALA A 450 13.00 -4.50 16.36
CA ALA A 450 13.05 -3.07 16.04
C ALA A 450 14.46 -2.49 16.21
N HIS A 451 15.31 -3.07 17.06
CA HIS A 451 16.64 -2.54 17.37
C HIS A 451 17.52 -2.39 16.12
N ASP A 452 17.51 -3.38 15.22
CA ASP A 452 18.27 -3.34 13.97
C ASP A 452 17.76 -2.30 12.98
N HIS A 453 16.57 -1.74 13.23
CA HIS A 453 15.88 -0.74 12.43
C HIS A 453 15.66 0.58 13.18
N ALA A 454 16.33 0.81 14.31
CA ALA A 454 16.12 1.94 15.22
C ALA A 454 16.22 3.34 14.57
N GLN A 455 16.93 3.47 13.44
CA GLN A 455 16.97 4.71 12.66
C GLN A 455 15.69 4.96 11.84
N LYS A 456 14.87 3.93 11.60
CA LYS A 456 13.68 3.98 10.76
C LYS A 456 12.38 3.80 11.53
N VAL A 457 12.44 3.24 12.72
CA VAL A 457 11.27 2.94 13.54
C VAL A 457 11.50 3.27 15.01
N GLU A 458 10.43 3.63 15.69
CA GLU A 458 10.32 3.76 17.12
C GLU A 458 9.13 2.92 17.59
N VAL A 459 9.32 2.02 18.55
CA VAL A 459 8.22 1.27 19.17
C VAL A 459 7.55 2.16 20.20
N LEU A 460 6.24 2.33 20.08
CA LEU A 460 5.43 3.12 21.00
C LEU A 460 4.88 2.24 22.12
N GLN A 461 4.87 2.78 23.34
CA GLN A 461 4.34 2.10 24.53
C GLN A 461 2.81 2.12 24.60
#